data_cb8d90dafefaa5052928346e91bfe5bb
#
_entry.id   cb8d90dafefaa5052928346e91bfe5bb
#
_cell.length_a   1.000
_cell.length_b   1.000
_cell.length_c   1.000
_cell.angle_alpha   90.00
_cell.angle_beta   90.00
_cell.angle_gamma   90.00
#
_symmetry.space_group_name_H-M   'P 1'
#
loop_
_entity.id
_entity.type
_entity.pdbx_description
1 polymer ?
#
loop_
_entity_poly.entity_id
_entity_poly.type
_entity_poly.pdbx_seq_one_letter_code
_entity_poly.pdbx_strand_id
1 'polypeptide(L)'
;SLALYDGQDWQEHYLGTQDGKHPVVPGLTYDLASVSKVVGVGTLCIFYLQSGKLDLDEKLSTYYPEVVDKTLTLRQLLSHSSGIDPFIPNRDDLDQAGLIAAINAIKVKSDKHFLYTDINFILLGLMLEKLSGQRLDRLFDSEIFQPFGMSETQFGPVEVAVPTVEGIPGGTVHDPKARVLKEHTGSAGLFSTLKDLEIFIDHYLRNDFAKNLTQNISQSNKERSVAWDLQGDWILHTGYTGTFVLINIPAQRAAIFLSNRTYYKDER
;
A
#
# COMPACT_ATOMS: atom_id res chain seq x y z
N SER A 1 10.37 -2.12 15.35
CA SER A 1 11.13 -0.89 15.03
C SER A 1 10.20 0.30 14.98
N LEU A 2 10.61 1.41 15.54
CA LEU A 2 9.86 2.68 15.54
C LEU A 2 10.81 3.80 15.13
N ALA A 3 10.39 4.69 14.24
CA ALA A 3 11.08 5.94 13.97
C ALA A 3 10.11 7.13 14.11
N LEU A 4 10.61 8.21 14.71
CA LEU A 4 9.86 9.45 14.92
C LEU A 4 10.65 10.60 14.29
N TYR A 5 10.02 11.40 13.44
CA TYR A 5 10.60 12.60 12.86
C TYR A 5 10.04 13.84 13.55
N ASP A 6 10.91 14.68 14.12
CA ASP A 6 10.53 15.86 14.90
C ASP A 6 10.58 17.18 14.13
N GLY A 7 10.86 17.12 12.84
CA GLY A 7 11.05 18.28 11.95
C GLY A 7 12.52 18.61 11.69
N GLN A 8 13.44 17.92 12.35
CA GLN A 8 14.89 18.07 12.16
C GLN A 8 15.56 16.73 11.94
N ASP A 9 15.38 15.81 12.90
CA ASP A 9 16.08 14.53 12.90
C ASP A 9 15.11 13.34 13.12
N TRP A 10 15.49 12.16 12.62
CA TRP A 10 14.87 10.90 12.91
C TRP A 10 15.38 10.33 14.26
N GLN A 11 14.47 9.88 15.09
CA GLN A 11 14.77 9.17 16.33
C GLN A 11 14.29 7.72 16.21
N GLU A 12 15.24 6.78 16.14
CA GLU A 12 14.97 5.37 15.96
C GLU A 12 14.96 4.61 17.29
N HIS A 13 14.02 3.67 17.44
CA HIS A 13 13.88 2.81 18.60
C HIS A 13 13.67 1.35 18.16
N TYR A 14 14.44 0.46 18.76
CA TYR A 14 14.43 -0.99 18.48
C TYR A 14 14.04 -1.73 19.75
N LEU A 15 12.81 -2.28 19.78
CA LEU A 15 12.22 -2.84 21.00
C LEU A 15 11.62 -4.21 20.72
N GLY A 16 11.71 -5.10 21.72
CA GLY A 16 11.13 -6.44 21.67
C GLY A 16 11.97 -7.45 20.90
N THR A 17 11.29 -8.44 20.35
CA THR A 17 11.92 -9.57 19.64
C THR A 17 11.24 -9.82 18.30
N GLN A 18 11.98 -10.44 17.37
CA GLN A 18 11.48 -10.82 16.04
C GLN A 18 10.58 -12.07 16.12
N ASP A 19 10.88 -12.99 17.05
CA ASP A 19 10.27 -14.32 17.14
C ASP A 19 10.18 -14.83 18.59
N GLY A 20 10.22 -13.92 19.56
CA GLY A 20 10.25 -14.25 20.98
C GLY A 20 11.64 -14.58 21.53
N LYS A 21 12.68 -14.67 20.69
CA LYS A 21 14.05 -15.03 21.08
C LYS A 21 15.09 -14.04 20.59
N HIS A 22 15.05 -13.71 19.30
CA HIS A 22 16.03 -12.82 18.68
C HIS A 22 15.60 -11.36 18.85
N PRO A 23 16.45 -10.48 19.38
CA PRO A 23 16.11 -9.09 19.58
C PRO A 23 15.84 -8.36 18.26
N VAL A 24 15.02 -7.32 18.33
CA VAL A 24 14.87 -6.37 17.21
C VAL A 24 16.12 -5.48 17.18
N VAL A 25 16.73 -5.38 15.99
CA VAL A 25 17.97 -4.62 15.74
C VAL A 25 17.80 -3.75 14.49
N PRO A 26 18.69 -2.76 14.25
CA PRO A 26 18.71 -1.99 13.00
C PRO A 26 18.86 -2.88 11.75
N GLY A 27 18.30 -2.43 10.61
CA GLY A 27 18.45 -3.10 9.32
C GLY A 27 17.53 -4.29 9.07
N LEU A 28 16.58 -4.57 9.97
CA LEU A 28 15.61 -5.64 9.73
C LEU A 28 14.60 -5.27 8.64
N THR A 29 14.31 -6.24 7.79
CA THR A 29 13.30 -6.17 6.75
C THR A 29 11.95 -6.65 7.26
N TYR A 30 10.86 -5.96 6.92
CA TYR A 30 9.50 -6.24 7.36
C TYR A 30 8.54 -6.34 6.18
N ASP A 31 7.56 -7.26 6.27
CA ASP A 31 6.39 -7.25 5.40
C ASP A 31 5.53 -6.02 5.72
N LEU A 32 5.41 -5.11 4.77
CA LEU A 32 4.66 -3.86 4.92
C LEU A 32 3.15 -4.07 4.95
N ALA A 33 2.68 -5.25 4.54
CA ALA A 33 1.26 -5.52 4.36
C ALA A 33 0.59 -4.40 3.55
N SER A 34 -0.51 -3.84 4.05
CA SER A 34 -1.26 -2.79 3.34
C SER A 34 -0.56 -1.43 3.25
N VAL A 35 0.53 -1.17 3.98
CA VAL A 35 1.36 0.03 3.75
C VAL A 35 1.95 0.00 2.33
N SER A 36 2.08 -1.17 1.71
CA SER A 36 2.44 -1.32 0.29
C SER A 36 1.55 -0.50 -0.66
N LYS A 37 0.27 -0.29 -0.30
CA LYS A 37 -0.68 0.50 -1.11
C LYS A 37 -0.20 1.93 -1.31
N VAL A 38 0.28 2.56 -0.26
CA VAL A 38 0.73 3.96 -0.32
C VAL A 38 2.15 4.08 -0.80
N VAL A 39 3.03 3.12 -0.48
CA VAL A 39 4.42 3.11 -0.95
C VAL A 39 4.50 2.91 -2.47
N GLY A 40 3.69 2.01 -3.03
CA GLY A 40 3.68 1.70 -4.46
C GLY A 40 2.59 2.44 -5.23
N VAL A 41 1.41 1.82 -5.35
CA VAL A 41 0.29 2.30 -6.18
C VAL A 41 -0.11 3.73 -5.85
N GLY A 42 -0.24 4.07 -4.57
CA GLY A 42 -0.63 5.40 -4.13
C GLY A 42 0.31 6.48 -4.61
N THR A 43 1.62 6.28 -4.44
CA THR A 43 2.66 7.22 -4.88
C THR A 43 2.65 7.41 -6.40
N LEU A 44 2.55 6.32 -7.18
CA LEU A 44 2.44 6.43 -8.64
C LEU A 44 1.16 7.13 -9.09
N CYS A 45 0.03 6.84 -8.45
CA CYS A 45 -1.21 7.54 -8.77
C CYS A 45 -1.10 9.04 -8.49
N ILE A 46 -0.42 9.45 -7.41
CA ILE A 46 -0.16 10.87 -7.13
C ILE A 46 0.67 11.50 -8.26
N PHE A 47 1.76 10.86 -8.68
CA PHE A 47 2.59 11.35 -9.78
C PHE A 47 1.82 11.48 -11.11
N TYR A 48 1.01 10.47 -11.42
CA TYR A 48 0.26 10.43 -12.68
C TYR A 48 -0.92 11.40 -12.68
N LEU A 49 -1.56 11.64 -11.53
CA LEU A 49 -2.55 12.71 -11.39
C LEU A 49 -1.92 14.09 -11.59
N GLN A 50 -0.77 14.35 -11.01
CA GLN A 50 -0.08 15.65 -11.15
C GLN A 50 0.44 15.89 -12.55
N SER A 51 0.91 14.85 -13.25
CA SER A 51 1.37 14.96 -14.64
C SER A 51 0.23 14.96 -15.66
N GLY A 52 -1.01 14.81 -15.22
CA GLY A 52 -2.18 14.73 -16.12
C GLY A 52 -2.31 13.41 -16.89
N LYS A 53 -1.53 12.39 -16.52
CA LYS A 53 -1.69 11.03 -17.09
C LYS A 53 -2.94 10.33 -16.58
N LEU A 54 -3.39 10.68 -15.36
CA LEU A 54 -4.63 10.19 -14.75
C LEU A 54 -5.52 11.36 -14.36
N ASP A 55 -6.84 11.10 -14.31
CA ASP A 55 -7.86 12.00 -13.75
C ASP A 55 -8.65 11.26 -12.69
N LEU A 56 -8.87 11.87 -11.52
CA LEU A 56 -9.61 11.27 -10.41
C LEU A 56 -11.04 10.88 -10.78
N ASP A 57 -11.70 11.68 -11.59
CA ASP A 57 -13.10 11.49 -11.96
C ASP A 57 -13.28 10.65 -13.24
N GLU A 58 -12.17 10.30 -13.90
CA GLU A 58 -12.22 9.41 -15.05
C GLU A 58 -12.49 7.97 -14.59
N LYS A 59 -13.12 7.20 -15.49
CA LYS A 59 -13.49 5.80 -15.25
C LYS A 59 -12.27 4.91 -15.32
N LEU A 60 -12.19 3.94 -14.41
CA LEU A 60 -11.16 2.90 -14.45
C LEU A 60 -11.08 2.25 -15.86
N SER A 61 -12.22 1.98 -16.46
CA SER A 61 -12.30 1.32 -17.77
C SER A 61 -11.67 2.11 -18.93
N THR A 62 -11.44 3.40 -18.78
CA THR A 62 -10.70 4.20 -19.76
C THR A 62 -9.24 3.80 -19.84
N TYR A 63 -8.65 3.49 -18.67
CA TYR A 63 -7.25 3.09 -18.55
C TYR A 63 -7.06 1.56 -18.50
N TYR A 64 -8.08 0.84 -18.01
CA TYR A 64 -8.07 -0.61 -17.84
C TYR A 64 -9.39 -1.22 -18.34
N PRO A 65 -9.52 -1.47 -19.65
CA PRO A 65 -10.77 -1.94 -20.27
C PRO A 65 -11.19 -3.35 -19.88
N GLU A 66 -10.33 -4.14 -19.26
CA GLU A 66 -10.60 -5.51 -18.80
C GLU A 66 -11.61 -5.58 -17.64
N VAL A 67 -11.76 -4.52 -16.84
CA VAL A 67 -12.78 -4.46 -15.79
C VAL A 67 -14.18 -4.48 -16.39
N VAL A 68 -15.05 -5.34 -15.82
CA VAL A 68 -16.44 -5.51 -16.33
C VAL A 68 -17.31 -4.29 -15.98
N ASP A 69 -17.25 -3.82 -14.74
CA ASP A 69 -18.01 -2.62 -14.33
C ASP A 69 -17.39 -1.36 -14.95
N LYS A 70 -18.19 -0.62 -15.69
CA LYS A 70 -17.76 0.60 -16.41
C LYS A 70 -18.10 1.88 -15.64
N THR A 71 -18.54 1.77 -14.39
CA THR A 71 -18.95 2.94 -13.59
C THR A 71 -17.89 3.36 -12.56
N LEU A 72 -16.95 2.49 -12.21
CA LEU A 72 -15.88 2.75 -11.26
C LEU A 72 -15.00 3.92 -11.71
N THR A 73 -14.78 4.89 -10.82
CA THR A 73 -13.83 5.99 -11.04
C THR A 73 -12.56 5.80 -10.22
N LEU A 74 -11.47 6.45 -10.62
CA LEU A 74 -10.22 6.40 -9.86
C LEU A 74 -10.37 7.00 -8.47
N ARG A 75 -11.16 8.08 -8.33
CA ARG A 75 -11.52 8.68 -7.04
C ARG A 75 -12.11 7.66 -6.07
N GLN A 76 -13.08 6.87 -6.55
CA GLN A 76 -13.75 5.86 -5.73
C GLN A 76 -12.80 4.75 -5.28
N LEU A 77 -11.90 4.31 -6.13
CA LEU A 77 -10.90 3.28 -5.80
C LEU A 77 -9.88 3.81 -4.79
N LEU A 78 -9.29 4.99 -5.04
CA LEU A 78 -8.27 5.61 -4.19
C LEU A 78 -8.79 6.03 -2.82
N SER A 79 -10.11 6.29 -2.69
CA SER A 79 -10.76 6.64 -1.42
C SER A 79 -11.51 5.50 -0.74
N HIS A 80 -11.47 4.27 -1.29
CA HIS A 80 -12.24 3.11 -0.80
C HIS A 80 -13.75 3.37 -0.71
N SER A 81 -14.31 4.09 -1.69
CA SER A 81 -15.74 4.35 -1.82
C SER A 81 -16.32 3.79 -3.13
N SER A 82 -15.74 2.69 -3.61
CA SER A 82 -16.09 2.09 -4.91
C SER A 82 -17.42 1.34 -4.92
N GLY A 83 -17.91 0.90 -3.74
CA GLY A 83 -19.06 -0.01 -3.66
C GLY A 83 -18.72 -1.45 -4.06
N ILE A 84 -17.45 -1.79 -4.22
CA ILE A 84 -17.01 -3.15 -4.53
C ILE A 84 -17.41 -4.09 -3.40
N ASP A 85 -18.07 -5.21 -3.75
CA ASP A 85 -18.28 -6.33 -2.84
C ASP A 85 -16.98 -7.15 -2.75
N PRO A 86 -16.30 -7.21 -1.59
CA PRO A 86 -15.01 -7.87 -1.49
C PRO A 86 -15.07 -9.41 -1.56
N PHE A 87 -16.27 -9.98 -1.65
CA PHE A 87 -16.45 -11.42 -1.67
C PHE A 87 -16.13 -12.01 -3.04
N ILE A 88 -15.15 -12.91 -3.09
CA ILE A 88 -14.81 -13.72 -4.26
C ILE A 88 -15.05 -15.19 -3.90
N PRO A 89 -16.00 -15.88 -4.57
CA PRO A 89 -16.24 -17.31 -4.34
C PRO A 89 -14.99 -18.14 -4.62
N ASN A 90 -14.72 -19.14 -3.77
CA ASN A 90 -13.59 -20.07 -3.90
C ASN A 90 -12.23 -19.40 -4.12
N ARG A 91 -12.05 -18.20 -3.56
CA ARG A 91 -10.86 -17.37 -3.74
C ARG A 91 -9.54 -18.12 -3.49
N ASP A 92 -9.53 -18.98 -2.48
CA ASP A 92 -8.31 -19.67 -2.03
C ASP A 92 -7.90 -20.83 -2.96
N ASP A 93 -8.78 -21.24 -3.88
CA ASP A 93 -8.54 -22.27 -4.90
C ASP A 93 -8.13 -21.66 -6.26
N LEU A 94 -8.18 -20.32 -6.40
CA LEU A 94 -7.88 -19.65 -7.66
C LEU A 94 -6.37 -19.49 -7.85
N ASP A 95 -5.92 -19.78 -9.05
CA ASP A 95 -4.58 -19.37 -9.52
C ASP A 95 -4.57 -17.86 -9.87
N GLN A 96 -3.42 -17.36 -10.28
CA GLN A 96 -3.25 -15.94 -10.62
C GLN A 96 -4.24 -15.46 -11.69
N ALA A 97 -4.39 -16.22 -12.79
CA ALA A 97 -5.29 -15.84 -13.88
C ALA A 97 -6.76 -15.88 -13.45
N GLY A 98 -7.15 -16.90 -12.70
CA GLY A 98 -8.49 -17.04 -12.14
C GLY A 98 -8.83 -15.91 -11.15
N LEU A 99 -7.88 -15.54 -10.29
CA LEU A 99 -8.08 -14.44 -9.34
C LEU A 99 -8.19 -13.09 -10.05
N ILE A 100 -7.36 -12.81 -11.05
CA ILE A 100 -7.47 -11.59 -11.87
C ILE A 100 -8.83 -11.55 -12.60
N ALA A 101 -9.25 -12.66 -13.21
CA ALA A 101 -10.55 -12.73 -13.87
C ALA A 101 -11.72 -12.48 -12.92
N ALA A 102 -11.68 -13.06 -11.70
CA ALA A 102 -12.70 -12.85 -10.68
C ALA A 102 -12.72 -11.39 -10.20
N ILE A 103 -11.57 -10.76 -10.03
CA ILE A 103 -11.45 -9.34 -9.65
C ILE A 103 -12.01 -8.43 -10.76
N ASN A 104 -11.72 -8.72 -12.01
CA ASN A 104 -12.25 -7.95 -13.15
C ASN A 104 -13.77 -8.05 -13.28
N ALA A 105 -14.36 -9.16 -12.86
CA ALA A 105 -15.80 -9.41 -12.88
C ALA A 105 -16.50 -9.10 -11.54
N ILE A 106 -15.81 -8.42 -10.61
CA ILE A 106 -16.32 -8.16 -9.26
C ILE A 106 -17.61 -7.35 -9.30
N LYS A 107 -18.52 -7.67 -8.37
CA LYS A 107 -19.78 -6.94 -8.24
C LYS A 107 -19.57 -5.59 -7.57
N VAL A 108 -20.20 -4.57 -8.15
CA VAL A 108 -20.18 -3.21 -7.63
C VAL A 108 -21.61 -2.82 -7.22
N LYS A 109 -21.76 -2.41 -5.96
CA LYS A 109 -23.03 -1.92 -5.39
C LYS A 109 -23.21 -0.44 -5.70
N SER A 110 -24.47 0.02 -5.69
CA SER A 110 -24.79 1.45 -5.79
C SER A 110 -24.39 2.25 -4.56
N ASP A 111 -24.33 1.60 -3.41
CA ASP A 111 -23.84 2.21 -2.17
C ASP A 111 -22.34 2.54 -2.27
N LYS A 112 -21.99 3.82 -2.09
CA LYS A 112 -20.64 4.35 -2.19
C LYS A 112 -20.07 4.80 -0.83
N HIS A 113 -20.59 4.24 0.27
CA HIS A 113 -20.00 4.42 1.59
C HIS A 113 -18.57 3.87 1.63
N PHE A 114 -17.80 4.40 2.56
CA PHE A 114 -16.46 3.89 2.79
C PHE A 114 -16.49 2.41 3.16
N LEU A 115 -15.81 1.59 2.36
CA LEU A 115 -15.57 0.18 2.62
C LEU A 115 -14.14 -0.18 2.18
N TYR A 116 -13.27 -0.38 3.16
CA TYR A 116 -11.89 -0.76 2.88
C TYR A 116 -11.84 -2.14 2.24
N THR A 117 -11.23 -2.23 1.05
CA THR A 117 -10.97 -3.50 0.37
C THR A 117 -9.68 -3.44 -0.44
N ASP A 118 -8.91 -4.53 -0.41
CA ASP A 118 -7.69 -4.69 -1.21
C ASP A 118 -7.96 -4.65 -2.71
N ILE A 119 -9.16 -5.06 -3.13
CA ILE A 119 -9.54 -5.15 -4.55
C ILE A 119 -9.41 -3.79 -5.24
N ASN A 120 -9.70 -2.69 -4.54
CA ASN A 120 -9.50 -1.35 -5.08
C ASN A 120 -8.06 -1.14 -5.57
N PHE A 121 -7.08 -1.51 -4.75
CA PHE A 121 -5.67 -1.31 -5.06
C PHE A 121 -5.09 -2.39 -5.98
N ILE A 122 -5.66 -3.58 -5.99
CA ILE A 122 -5.33 -4.60 -7.00
C ILE A 122 -5.76 -4.09 -8.39
N LEU A 123 -6.98 -3.58 -8.54
CA LEU A 123 -7.46 -2.99 -9.80
C LEU A 123 -6.62 -1.79 -10.23
N LEU A 124 -6.24 -0.90 -9.31
CA LEU A 124 -5.33 0.21 -9.60
C LEU A 124 -3.94 -0.29 -10.04
N GLY A 125 -3.43 -1.34 -9.41
CA GLY A 125 -2.17 -1.97 -9.81
C GLY A 125 -2.23 -2.52 -11.24
N LEU A 126 -3.25 -3.31 -11.56
CA LEU A 126 -3.46 -3.84 -12.91
C LEU A 126 -3.64 -2.72 -13.95
N MET A 127 -4.32 -1.62 -13.58
CA MET A 127 -4.42 -0.42 -14.41
C MET A 127 -3.05 0.21 -14.68
N LEU A 128 -2.22 0.34 -13.66
CA LEU A 128 -0.87 0.92 -13.81
C LEU A 128 0.01 0.05 -14.71
N GLU A 129 -0.05 -1.28 -14.58
CA GLU A 129 0.64 -2.20 -15.48
C GLU A 129 0.17 -2.04 -16.93
N LYS A 130 -1.13 -1.95 -17.14
CA LYS A 130 -1.72 -1.73 -18.47
C LYS A 130 -1.28 -0.41 -19.09
N LEU A 131 -1.29 0.66 -18.30
CA LEU A 131 -0.95 2.01 -18.74
C LEU A 131 0.54 2.16 -19.04
N SER A 132 1.41 1.54 -18.24
CA SER A 132 2.87 1.64 -18.41
C SER A 132 3.46 0.58 -19.35
N GLY A 133 2.77 -0.55 -19.53
CA GLY A 133 3.30 -1.73 -20.23
C GLY A 133 4.38 -2.47 -19.42
N GLN A 134 4.52 -2.21 -18.13
CA GLN A 134 5.50 -2.81 -17.22
C GLN A 134 4.80 -3.51 -16.05
N ARG A 135 5.44 -4.57 -15.51
CA ARG A 135 5.00 -5.17 -14.24
C ARG A 135 5.22 -4.19 -13.09
N LEU A 136 4.41 -4.30 -12.03
CA LEU A 136 4.48 -3.39 -10.88
C LEU A 136 5.86 -3.38 -10.20
N ASP A 137 6.55 -4.52 -10.10
CA ASP A 137 7.87 -4.58 -9.50
C ASP A 137 8.88 -3.69 -10.25
N ARG A 138 8.87 -3.72 -11.57
CA ARG A 138 9.74 -2.88 -12.42
C ARG A 138 9.32 -1.43 -12.39
N LEU A 139 8.02 -1.19 -12.41
CA LEU A 139 7.46 0.14 -12.41
C LEU A 139 7.74 0.86 -11.09
N PHE A 140 7.57 0.19 -9.94
CA PHE A 140 7.88 0.76 -8.64
C PHE A 140 9.38 1.00 -8.47
N ASP A 141 10.21 0.06 -8.92
CA ASP A 141 11.65 0.21 -8.88
C ASP A 141 12.10 1.43 -9.67
N SER A 142 11.67 1.57 -10.93
CA SER A 142 12.13 2.64 -11.82
C SER A 142 11.54 4.02 -11.52
N GLU A 143 10.31 4.10 -11.02
CA GLU A 143 9.65 5.39 -10.79
C GLU A 143 9.61 5.83 -9.32
N ILE A 144 9.87 4.92 -8.36
CA ILE A 144 9.85 5.23 -6.93
C ILE A 144 11.17 4.83 -6.26
N PHE A 145 11.52 3.52 -6.23
CA PHE A 145 12.57 3.04 -5.34
C PHE A 145 13.94 3.58 -5.72
N GLN A 146 14.34 3.48 -6.98
CA GLN A 146 15.61 4.04 -7.44
C GLN A 146 15.67 5.57 -7.33
N PRO A 147 14.66 6.35 -7.82
CA PRO A 147 14.66 7.79 -7.69
C PRO A 147 14.66 8.29 -6.24
N PHE A 148 14.05 7.56 -5.32
CA PHE A 148 14.03 7.91 -3.90
C PHE A 148 15.25 7.41 -3.15
N GLY A 149 15.99 6.43 -3.66
CA GLY A 149 17.12 5.80 -2.99
C GLY A 149 16.73 4.70 -2.01
N MET A 150 15.58 4.07 -2.21
CA MET A 150 15.04 2.96 -1.40
C MET A 150 15.60 1.62 -1.90
N SER A 151 16.85 1.32 -1.57
CA SER A 151 17.57 0.18 -2.14
C SER A 151 17.22 -1.19 -1.55
N GLU A 152 16.53 -1.20 -0.40
CA GLU A 152 16.14 -2.41 0.33
C GLU A 152 14.63 -2.68 0.27
N THR A 153 13.90 -1.93 -0.55
CA THR A 153 12.46 -2.09 -0.75
C THR A 153 12.17 -2.89 -2.01
N GLN A 154 11.42 -4.00 -1.88
CA GLN A 154 11.12 -4.89 -2.99
C GLN A 154 9.85 -5.72 -2.76
N PHE A 155 9.31 -6.31 -3.83
CA PHE A 155 8.29 -7.34 -3.67
C PHE A 155 8.85 -8.62 -3.07
N GLY A 156 8.06 -9.26 -2.19
CA GLY A 156 8.34 -10.60 -1.69
C GLY A 156 7.93 -11.72 -2.68
N PRO A 157 8.35 -12.98 -2.40
CA PRO A 157 9.08 -13.36 -1.18
C PRO A 157 10.53 -12.85 -1.17
N VAL A 158 11.06 -12.58 0.03
CA VAL A 158 12.46 -12.21 0.24
C VAL A 158 13.19 -13.30 1.05
N GLU A 159 14.50 -13.35 0.96
CA GLU A 159 15.29 -14.41 1.61
C GLU A 159 15.23 -14.30 3.15
N VAL A 160 15.35 -13.09 3.68
CA VAL A 160 15.36 -12.82 5.13
C VAL A 160 14.48 -11.63 5.46
N ALA A 161 13.51 -11.84 6.36
CA ALA A 161 12.73 -10.77 6.97
C ALA A 161 12.19 -11.22 8.33
N VAL A 162 11.67 -10.27 9.11
CA VAL A 162 10.98 -10.57 10.37
C VAL A 162 9.75 -11.43 10.09
N PRO A 163 9.61 -12.61 10.72
CA PRO A 163 8.49 -13.51 10.45
C PRO A 163 7.17 -12.92 10.98
N THR A 164 6.10 -13.12 10.22
CA THR A 164 4.76 -12.63 10.55
C THR A 164 3.80 -13.71 11.05
N VAL A 165 4.20 -14.98 10.95
CA VAL A 165 3.42 -16.14 11.42
C VAL A 165 4.40 -17.15 12.01
N GLU A 166 4.08 -17.69 13.18
CA GLU A 166 4.89 -18.73 13.83
C GLU A 166 5.00 -19.99 12.94
N GLY A 167 6.21 -20.51 12.79
CA GLY A 167 6.47 -21.68 11.96
C GLY A 167 6.51 -21.43 10.44
N ILE A 168 6.26 -20.21 9.99
CA ILE A 168 6.41 -19.82 8.59
C ILE A 168 7.71 -19.01 8.45
N PRO A 169 8.58 -19.32 7.47
CA PRO A 169 9.82 -18.57 7.26
C PRO A 169 9.56 -17.08 7.08
N GLY A 170 10.38 -16.25 7.71
CA GLY A 170 10.41 -14.81 7.47
C GLY A 170 10.70 -14.53 5.98
N GLY A 171 10.07 -13.50 5.45
CA GLY A 171 10.15 -13.18 4.02
C GLY A 171 9.05 -13.79 3.15
N THR A 172 8.23 -14.69 3.72
CA THR A 172 6.99 -15.13 3.09
C THR A 172 5.95 -14.00 3.16
N VAL A 173 5.36 -13.63 2.03
CA VAL A 173 4.31 -12.59 1.98
C VAL A 173 3.11 -13.01 2.82
N HIS A 174 2.67 -12.13 3.74
CA HIS A 174 1.58 -12.44 4.68
C HIS A 174 0.21 -12.52 3.99
N ASP A 175 -0.10 -11.57 3.09
CA ASP A 175 -1.40 -11.51 2.42
C ASP A 175 -1.58 -12.65 1.41
N PRO A 176 -2.65 -13.48 1.53
CA PRO A 176 -2.85 -14.63 0.65
C PRO A 176 -3.13 -14.23 -0.81
N LYS A 177 -3.78 -13.12 -1.08
CA LYS A 177 -4.01 -12.64 -2.46
C LYS A 177 -2.70 -12.18 -3.09
N ALA A 178 -1.86 -11.50 -2.32
CA ALA A 178 -0.56 -11.07 -2.78
C ALA A 178 0.38 -12.27 -3.07
N ARG A 179 0.27 -13.37 -2.30
CA ARG A 179 1.00 -14.60 -2.63
C ARG A 179 0.61 -15.19 -3.98
N VAL A 180 -0.66 -15.10 -4.35
CA VAL A 180 -1.17 -15.59 -5.65
C VAL A 180 -0.82 -14.62 -6.77
N LEU A 181 -1.03 -13.32 -6.57
CA LEU A 181 -0.81 -12.29 -7.57
C LEU A 181 0.67 -11.92 -7.74
N LYS A 182 1.51 -12.21 -6.73
CA LYS A 182 2.95 -11.92 -6.72
C LYS A 182 3.22 -10.44 -7.02
N GLU A 183 4.15 -10.17 -7.90
CA GLU A 183 4.57 -8.83 -8.33
C GLU A 183 3.50 -8.03 -9.12
N HIS A 184 2.31 -8.59 -9.30
CA HIS A 184 1.17 -7.92 -9.94
C HIS A 184 0.17 -7.36 -8.91
N THR A 185 0.45 -7.49 -7.62
CA THR A 185 -0.46 -6.99 -6.58
C THR A 185 -0.17 -5.53 -6.21
N GLY A 186 -1.17 -4.66 -6.32
CA GLY A 186 -1.07 -3.27 -5.85
C GLY A 186 -1.46 -3.08 -4.38
N SER A 187 -1.92 -4.14 -3.69
CA SER A 187 -2.53 -4.02 -2.36
C SER A 187 -1.63 -4.39 -1.19
N ALA A 188 -0.61 -5.20 -1.41
CA ALA A 188 0.32 -5.74 -0.40
C ALA A 188 1.54 -6.36 -1.07
N GLY A 189 2.44 -6.97 -0.30
CA GLY A 189 3.53 -7.78 -0.81
C GLY A 189 4.87 -7.07 -0.90
N LEU A 190 4.96 -5.79 -0.57
CA LEU A 190 6.24 -5.10 -0.42
C LEU A 190 6.88 -5.43 0.92
N PHE A 191 8.17 -5.59 0.88
CA PHE A 191 9.07 -5.67 2.04
C PHE A 191 9.97 -4.44 2.05
N SER A 192 10.27 -3.92 3.23
CA SER A 192 11.12 -2.74 3.39
C SER A 192 11.79 -2.71 4.75
N THR A 193 12.74 -1.82 4.92
CA THR A 193 13.41 -1.51 6.18
C THR A 193 12.90 -0.21 6.78
N LEU A 194 13.21 0.04 8.06
CA LEU A 194 12.91 1.31 8.70
C LEU A 194 13.57 2.47 7.93
N LYS A 195 14.83 2.26 7.50
CA LYS A 195 15.63 3.28 6.80
C LYS A 195 15.04 3.68 5.44
N ASP A 196 14.62 2.71 4.65
CA ASP A 196 13.97 3.02 3.36
C ASP A 196 12.64 3.77 3.54
N LEU A 197 11.89 3.46 4.60
CA LEU A 197 10.66 4.20 4.91
C LEU A 197 10.92 5.63 5.43
N GLU A 198 12.02 5.87 6.15
CA GLU A 198 12.45 7.24 6.48
C GLU A 198 12.76 8.03 5.20
N ILE A 199 13.50 7.44 4.27
CA ILE A 199 13.78 8.03 2.95
C ILE A 199 12.47 8.32 2.20
N PHE A 200 11.56 7.36 2.17
CA PHE A 200 10.24 7.53 1.55
C PHE A 200 9.47 8.73 2.13
N ILE A 201 9.42 8.82 3.46
CA ILE A 201 8.72 9.92 4.14
C ILE A 201 9.45 11.26 3.93
N ASP A 202 10.76 11.28 3.91
CA ASP A 202 11.54 12.49 3.61
C ASP A 202 11.15 13.09 2.24
N HIS A 203 10.90 12.24 1.23
CA HIS A 203 10.36 12.69 -0.05
C HIS A 203 8.95 13.27 0.07
N TYR A 204 8.07 12.68 0.88
CA TYR A 204 6.72 13.21 1.14
C TYR A 204 6.74 14.54 1.90
N LEU A 205 7.68 14.73 2.81
CA LEU A 205 7.80 15.96 3.58
C LEU A 205 8.41 17.10 2.77
N ARG A 206 9.36 16.80 1.85
CA ARG A 206 10.19 17.83 1.19
C ARG A 206 9.79 18.16 -0.24
N ASN A 207 9.06 17.28 -0.92
CA ASN A 207 8.76 17.46 -2.33
C ASN A 207 7.33 17.95 -2.57
N ASP A 208 7.17 18.78 -3.58
CA ASP A 208 5.90 19.42 -3.94
C ASP A 208 4.77 18.44 -4.29
N PHE A 209 5.09 17.20 -4.69
CA PHE A 209 4.07 16.24 -5.08
C PHE A 209 3.10 15.89 -3.93
N ALA A 210 3.54 15.99 -2.68
CA ALA A 210 2.76 15.60 -1.52
C ALA A 210 1.97 16.76 -0.87
N LYS A 211 2.24 18.01 -1.24
CA LYS A 211 1.69 19.21 -0.56
C LYS A 211 0.17 19.29 -0.49
N ASN A 212 -0.54 18.68 -1.43
CA ASN A 212 -2.02 18.70 -1.50
C ASN A 212 -2.67 17.47 -0.86
N LEU A 213 -1.90 16.58 -0.24
CA LEU A 213 -2.44 15.34 0.34
C LEU A 213 -3.25 15.54 1.62
N THR A 214 -3.31 16.74 2.17
CA THR A 214 -4.24 17.10 3.24
C THR A 214 -5.65 17.44 2.74
N GLN A 215 -5.87 17.41 1.41
CA GLN A 215 -7.18 17.65 0.82
C GLN A 215 -8.01 16.35 0.79
N ASN A 216 -9.26 16.46 1.26
CA ASN A 216 -10.21 15.36 1.11
C ASN A 216 -10.66 15.20 -0.33
N ILE A 217 -10.44 14.01 -0.90
CA ILE A 217 -10.93 13.64 -2.24
C ILE A 217 -12.18 12.76 -2.19
N SER A 218 -12.52 12.22 -1.02
CA SER A 218 -13.63 11.29 -0.86
C SER A 218 -14.98 12.00 -0.99
N GLN A 219 -15.92 11.36 -1.67
CA GLN A 219 -17.32 11.75 -1.73
C GLN A 219 -18.19 10.87 -0.82
N SER A 220 -17.57 10.07 0.05
CA SER A 220 -18.24 9.17 0.99
C SER A 220 -18.34 9.76 2.39
N ASN A 221 -18.82 8.94 3.33
CA ASN A 221 -18.97 9.27 4.74
C ASN A 221 -17.65 9.30 5.55
N LYS A 222 -16.50 9.07 4.91
CA LYS A 222 -15.17 9.13 5.53
C LYS A 222 -14.24 9.98 4.67
N GLU A 223 -13.53 10.91 5.30
CA GLU A 223 -12.47 11.69 4.65
C GLU A 223 -11.28 10.81 4.28
N ARG A 224 -10.82 10.96 3.04
CA ARG A 224 -9.67 10.28 2.47
C ARG A 224 -8.92 11.21 1.55
N SER A 225 -7.61 11.15 1.61
CA SER A 225 -6.74 11.69 0.57
C SER A 225 -6.48 10.65 -0.52
N VAL A 226 -5.66 10.99 -1.49
CA VAL A 226 -5.25 10.04 -2.57
C VAL A 226 -4.50 8.88 -1.94
N ALA A 227 -5.14 7.72 -1.85
CA ALA A 227 -4.67 6.49 -1.22
C ALA A 227 -4.59 6.48 0.32
N TRP A 228 -4.46 7.62 0.95
CA TRP A 228 -4.23 7.75 2.39
C TRP A 228 -5.52 7.93 3.19
N ASP A 229 -5.52 7.43 4.42
CA ASP A 229 -6.50 7.86 5.43
C ASP A 229 -6.17 9.30 5.85
N LEU A 230 -7.19 10.15 5.91
CA LEU A 230 -7.04 11.57 6.26
C LEU A 230 -7.65 11.85 7.63
N GLN A 231 -6.88 12.44 8.53
CA GLN A 231 -7.32 12.84 9.87
C GLN A 231 -6.79 14.24 10.18
N GLY A 232 -7.56 15.26 9.81
CA GLY A 232 -7.08 16.64 9.83
C GLY A 232 -5.88 16.81 8.91
N ASP A 233 -4.76 17.30 9.43
CA ASP A 233 -3.52 17.47 8.66
C ASP A 233 -2.65 16.20 8.59
N TRP A 234 -3.09 15.10 9.17
CA TRP A 234 -2.38 13.83 9.18
C TRP A 234 -2.88 12.91 8.07
N ILE A 235 -1.95 12.36 7.32
CA ILE A 235 -2.20 11.23 6.43
C ILE A 235 -1.57 9.98 7.04
N LEU A 236 -2.29 8.87 6.99
CA LEU A 236 -1.81 7.62 7.56
C LEU A 236 -2.23 6.40 6.75
N HIS A 237 -1.46 5.34 6.87
CA HIS A 237 -1.86 4.01 6.43
C HIS A 237 -1.35 2.95 7.40
N THR A 238 -2.18 1.93 7.65
CA THR A 238 -1.85 0.80 8.53
C THR A 238 -1.72 -0.49 7.73
N GLY A 239 -0.90 -1.42 8.23
CA GLY A 239 -0.73 -2.76 7.70
C GLY A 239 -1.24 -3.84 8.64
N TYR A 240 -1.71 -4.94 8.07
CA TYR A 240 -2.27 -6.07 8.83
C TYR A 240 -1.26 -6.66 9.82
N THR A 241 0.00 -6.75 9.44
CA THR A 241 1.12 -7.25 10.26
C THR A 241 1.47 -6.37 11.47
N GLY A 242 0.81 -5.21 11.60
CA GLY A 242 1.01 -4.24 12.69
C GLY A 242 1.90 -3.06 12.28
N THR A 243 2.17 -2.90 11.00
CA THR A 243 2.92 -1.77 10.46
C THR A 243 2.03 -0.53 10.32
N PHE A 244 2.60 0.67 10.45
CA PHE A 244 1.95 1.89 10.04
C PHE A 244 2.95 2.99 9.65
N VAL A 245 2.46 3.93 8.86
CA VAL A 245 3.13 5.16 8.48
C VAL A 245 2.17 6.32 8.71
N LEU A 246 2.64 7.36 9.37
CA LEU A 246 1.88 8.56 9.74
C LEU A 246 2.68 9.80 9.38
N ILE A 247 2.09 10.75 8.64
CA ILE A 247 2.79 11.95 8.16
C ILE A 247 1.90 13.18 8.37
N ASN A 248 2.47 14.24 8.94
CA ASN A 248 1.89 15.57 8.95
C ASN A 248 2.80 16.49 8.12
N ILE A 249 2.42 16.72 6.88
CA ILE A 249 3.24 17.49 5.92
C ILE A 249 3.37 18.95 6.35
N PRO A 250 2.28 19.67 6.71
CA PRO A 250 2.39 21.05 7.19
C PRO A 250 3.25 21.23 8.45
N ALA A 251 3.15 20.30 9.41
CA ALA A 251 3.90 20.38 10.65
C ALA A 251 5.30 19.78 10.55
N GLN A 252 5.68 19.16 9.41
CA GLN A 252 6.95 18.47 9.22
C GLN A 252 7.19 17.43 10.33
N ARG A 253 6.21 16.54 10.55
CA ARG A 253 6.24 15.49 11.56
C ARG A 253 5.88 14.15 10.94
N ALA A 254 6.51 13.08 11.42
CA ALA A 254 6.16 11.74 10.95
C ALA A 254 6.44 10.67 12.00
N ALA A 255 5.80 9.51 11.82
CA ALA A 255 6.09 8.30 12.56
C ALA A 255 6.01 7.07 11.65
N ILE A 256 6.94 6.15 11.84
CA ILE A 256 6.96 4.83 11.21
C ILE A 256 6.96 3.78 12.32
N PHE A 257 6.09 2.81 12.23
CA PHE A 257 6.11 1.66 13.12
C PHE A 257 6.11 0.37 12.31
N LEU A 258 7.12 -0.46 12.50
CA LEU A 258 7.27 -1.77 11.88
C LEU A 258 7.23 -2.85 12.97
N SER A 259 6.30 -3.76 12.84
CA SER A 259 6.12 -4.86 13.79
C SER A 259 5.64 -6.14 13.08
N ASN A 260 5.62 -7.22 13.82
CA ASN A 260 5.09 -8.51 13.44
C ASN A 260 4.02 -8.97 14.44
N ARG A 261 3.08 -8.09 14.70
CA ARG A 261 1.96 -8.29 15.63
C ARG A 261 1.23 -9.63 15.47
N THR A 262 1.16 -10.11 14.23
CA THR A 262 0.47 -11.36 13.87
C THR A 262 1.28 -12.63 14.10
N TYR A 263 2.52 -12.53 14.62
CA TYR A 263 3.45 -13.67 14.69
C TYR A 263 2.89 -14.84 15.48
N TYR A 264 2.49 -14.62 16.74
CA TYR A 264 1.94 -15.68 17.58
C TYR A 264 0.43 -15.87 17.39
N LYS A 265 -0.33 -14.79 17.32
CA LYS A 265 -1.77 -14.83 17.26
C LYS A 265 -2.31 -13.54 16.67
N ASP A 266 -3.23 -13.68 15.73
CA ASP A 266 -3.97 -12.53 15.22
C ASP A 266 -5.14 -12.21 16.16
N GLU A 267 -4.92 -11.27 17.07
CA GLU A 267 -5.94 -10.77 18.00
C GLU A 267 -6.44 -9.40 17.52
N ARG A 268 -7.46 -9.41 16.69
CA ARG A 268 -8.22 -8.20 16.33
C ARG A 268 -9.58 -8.17 17.00
#